data_ea7d90a918bef40301f12d8affcad937
#
_entry.id   ea7d90a918bef40301f12d8affcad937
#
_cell.length_a   1.000
_cell.length_b   1.000
_cell.length_c   1.000
_cell.angle_alpha   90.00
_cell.angle_beta   90.00
_cell.angle_gamma   90.00
#
_symmetry.space_group_name_H-M   'P 1'
#
loop_
_entity.id
_entity.type
_entity.pdbx_description
1 polymer ?
#
loop_
_entity_poly.entity_id
_entity_poly.type
_entity_poly.pdbx_seq_one_letter_code
_entity_poly.pdbx_strand_id
1 'polypeptide(L)'
;MAYIKVADIAELPANSMKVVIVDGKEVLLANVDGSYYAIANKCTHLGGSLSKGSLDGSIVTCPRHGAQFYVKTGQAITGAKMGFIKMNVKDEEHYSVMVEGTDILVGTS
;
A
#
# COMPACT_ATOMS: atom_id res chain seq x y z
N MET A 1 -11.81 0.84 -16.85
CA MET A 1 -11.42 1.11 -15.46
C MET A 1 -12.34 2.16 -14.86
N ALA A 2 -12.88 1.89 -13.69
CA ALA A 2 -13.71 2.83 -12.97
C ALA A 2 -12.98 3.32 -11.72
N TYR A 3 -13.26 4.54 -11.30
CA TYR A 3 -12.71 5.09 -10.08
C TYR A 3 -13.79 5.13 -9.01
N ILE A 4 -13.45 4.67 -7.82
CA ILE A 4 -14.38 4.58 -6.70
C ILE A 4 -13.85 5.46 -5.57
N LYS A 5 -14.70 6.31 -5.02
CA LYS A 5 -14.31 7.09 -3.85
C LYS A 5 -14.11 6.15 -2.66
N VAL A 6 -12.96 6.25 -2.01
CA VAL A 6 -12.61 5.39 -0.89
C VAL A 6 -12.35 6.16 0.40
N ALA A 7 -12.02 7.45 0.30
CA ALA A 7 -11.71 8.25 1.48
C ALA A 7 -11.76 9.73 1.14
N ASP A 8 -11.69 10.54 2.17
CA ASP A 8 -11.54 11.99 2.08
C ASP A 8 -10.10 12.33 2.44
N ILE A 9 -9.54 13.36 1.83
CA ILE A 9 -8.14 13.73 2.11
C ILE A 9 -7.91 14.05 3.60
N ALA A 10 -8.95 14.52 4.30
CA ALA A 10 -8.84 14.80 5.73
C ALA A 10 -8.63 13.55 6.56
N GLU A 11 -9.00 12.37 6.03
CA GLU A 11 -8.85 11.10 6.75
C GLU A 11 -7.44 10.53 6.65
N LEU A 12 -6.60 11.08 5.76
CA LEU A 12 -5.30 10.51 5.47
C LEU A 12 -4.23 11.59 5.45
N PRO A 13 -3.77 12.01 6.62
CA PRO A 13 -2.71 13.01 6.69
C PRO A 13 -1.38 12.48 6.13
N ALA A 14 -0.44 13.40 5.90
CA ALA A 14 0.84 13.04 5.32
C ALA A 14 1.54 11.96 6.13
N ASN A 15 2.16 11.03 5.42
CA ASN A 15 2.95 9.92 5.99
C ASN A 15 2.11 8.98 6.85
N SER A 16 0.86 8.77 6.44
CA SER A 16 -0.03 7.81 7.10
C SER A 16 -0.61 6.82 6.11
N MET A 17 -1.19 5.76 6.63
CA MET A 17 -1.78 4.68 5.85
C MET A 17 -3.19 4.38 6.35
N LYS A 18 -4.02 3.86 5.46
CA LYS A 18 -5.38 3.46 5.78
C LYS A 18 -5.78 2.30 4.88
N VAL A 19 -6.50 1.33 5.43
CA VAL A 19 -7.09 0.25 4.64
C VAL A 19 -8.45 0.69 4.12
N VAL A 20 -8.68 0.49 2.83
CA VAL A 20 -9.98 0.71 2.21
C VAL A 20 -10.37 -0.55 1.47
N ILE A 21 -11.66 -0.69 1.16
CA ILE A 21 -12.16 -1.85 0.43
C ILE A 21 -12.49 -1.42 -0.99
N VAL A 22 -11.91 -2.13 -1.95
CA VAL A 22 -12.14 -1.90 -3.37
C VAL A 22 -12.52 -3.23 -4.00
N ASP A 23 -13.73 -3.35 -4.51
CA ASP A 23 -14.24 -4.60 -5.10
C ASP A 23 -14.04 -5.81 -4.17
N GLY A 24 -14.32 -5.61 -2.88
CA GLY A 24 -14.21 -6.68 -1.90
C GLY A 24 -12.80 -7.01 -1.46
N LYS A 25 -11.81 -6.29 -1.96
CA LYS A 25 -10.40 -6.52 -1.61
C LYS A 25 -9.90 -5.41 -0.70
N GLU A 26 -9.04 -5.79 0.25
CA GLU A 26 -8.38 -4.81 1.10
C GLU A 26 -7.25 -4.14 0.33
N VAL A 27 -7.30 -2.82 0.29
CA VAL A 27 -6.30 -2.00 -0.38
C VAL A 27 -5.68 -1.06 0.63
N LEU A 28 -4.35 -1.01 0.64
CA LEU A 28 -3.61 -0.06 1.46
C LEU A 28 -3.51 1.25 0.72
N LEU A 29 -4.05 2.29 1.32
CA LEU A 29 -3.96 3.64 0.80
C LEU A 29 -2.92 4.39 1.63
N ALA A 30 -1.95 5.00 0.99
CA ALA A 30 -0.87 5.71 1.67
C ALA A 30 -0.75 7.13 1.17
N ASN A 31 -0.49 8.05 2.09
CA ASN A 31 -0.16 9.43 1.76
C ASN A 31 1.34 9.61 1.99
N VAL A 32 2.09 9.82 0.91
CA VAL A 32 3.52 10.06 0.97
C VAL A 32 3.77 11.51 0.56
N ASP A 33 4.01 12.36 1.54
CA ASP A 33 4.29 13.78 1.33
C ASP A 33 3.25 14.49 0.45
N GLY A 34 1.98 14.15 0.64
CA GLY A 34 0.89 14.78 -0.09
C GLY A 34 0.47 14.07 -1.37
N SER A 35 1.17 13.02 -1.76
CA SER A 35 0.79 12.18 -2.89
C SER A 35 0.22 10.87 -2.39
N TYR A 36 -0.83 10.40 -3.06
CA TYR A 36 -1.57 9.22 -2.61
C TYR A 36 -1.28 8.03 -3.52
N TYR A 37 -1.02 6.89 -2.89
CA TYR A 37 -0.73 5.64 -3.59
C TYR A 37 -1.54 4.52 -2.98
N ALA A 38 -1.83 3.50 -3.78
CA ALA A 38 -2.62 2.36 -3.33
C ALA A 38 -2.00 1.06 -3.83
N ILE A 39 -1.82 0.12 -2.91
CA ILE A 39 -1.37 -1.23 -3.21
C ILE A 39 -2.24 -2.21 -2.43
N ALA A 40 -2.19 -3.48 -2.82
CA ALA A 40 -2.90 -4.50 -2.06
C ALA A 40 -2.40 -4.51 -0.61
N ASN A 41 -3.30 -4.62 0.35
CA ASN A 41 -2.93 -4.60 1.76
C ASN A 41 -2.37 -5.92 2.25
N LYS A 42 -2.76 -7.03 1.63
CA LYS A 42 -2.33 -8.34 2.06
C LYS A 42 -0.92 -8.61 1.59
N CYS A 43 -0.01 -8.87 2.53
CA CYS A 43 1.37 -9.16 2.20
C CYS A 43 1.46 -10.43 1.35
N THR A 44 2.16 -10.36 0.22
CA THR A 44 2.34 -11.51 -0.67
C THR A 44 3.15 -12.63 -0.03
N HIS A 45 3.90 -12.30 1.03
CA HIS A 45 4.64 -13.26 1.82
C HIS A 45 3.84 -13.60 3.05
N LEU A 46 3.13 -14.59 3.19
CA LEU A 46 2.39 -15.08 4.37
C LEU A 46 1.11 -14.34 4.72
N GLY A 47 0.66 -13.41 3.89
CA GLY A 47 -0.66 -12.81 4.07
C GLY A 47 -0.85 -11.87 5.24
N GLY A 48 0.23 -11.29 5.77
CA GLY A 48 0.12 -10.28 6.81
C GLY A 48 -0.52 -9.00 6.28
N SER A 49 -1.02 -8.15 7.19
CA SER A 49 -1.61 -6.88 6.84
C SER A 49 -0.55 -5.79 6.82
N LEU A 50 -0.29 -5.21 5.64
CA LEU A 50 0.72 -4.16 5.50
C LEU A 50 0.36 -2.91 6.28
N SER A 51 -0.94 -2.62 6.41
CA SER A 51 -1.39 -1.44 7.14
C SER A 51 -1.04 -1.48 8.63
N LYS A 52 -0.78 -2.66 9.17
CA LYS A 52 -0.38 -2.81 10.57
C LYS A 52 1.13 -2.69 10.76
N GLY A 53 1.85 -2.55 9.68
CA GLY A 53 3.29 -2.32 9.73
C GLY A 53 3.62 -0.84 9.81
N SER A 54 4.73 -0.46 9.23
CA SER A 54 5.18 0.93 9.25
C SER A 54 5.38 1.46 7.84
N LEU A 55 5.20 2.76 7.71
CA LEU A 55 5.47 3.49 6.47
C LEU A 55 6.62 4.43 6.73
N ASP A 56 7.70 4.28 5.96
CA ASP A 56 8.86 5.15 6.04
C ASP A 56 9.13 5.70 4.63
N GLY A 57 8.81 6.98 4.44
CA GLY A 57 8.87 7.56 3.11
C GLY A 57 7.88 6.85 2.20
N SER A 58 8.37 6.19 1.17
CA SER A 58 7.54 5.43 0.23
C SER A 58 7.63 3.92 0.43
N ILE A 59 8.23 3.48 1.54
CA ILE A 59 8.44 2.06 1.81
C ILE A 59 7.55 1.62 2.96
N VAL A 60 6.74 0.60 2.71
CA VAL A 60 5.93 -0.04 3.74
C VAL A 60 6.58 -1.36 4.14
N THR A 61 6.62 -1.62 5.44
CA THR A 61 7.22 -2.83 6.01
C THR A 61 6.13 -3.69 6.64
N CYS A 62 6.04 -4.94 6.19
CA CYS A 62 5.12 -5.90 6.76
C CYS A 62 5.55 -6.23 8.19
N PRO A 63 4.62 -6.23 9.16
CA PRO A 63 4.99 -6.44 10.56
C PRO A 63 5.37 -7.88 10.88
N ARG A 64 5.04 -8.83 10.01
CA ARG A 64 5.27 -10.23 10.32
C ARG A 64 6.73 -10.65 10.14
N HIS A 65 7.28 -10.45 8.94
CA HIS A 65 8.62 -10.91 8.64
C HIS A 65 9.50 -9.83 8.03
N GLY A 66 9.04 -8.58 8.06
CA GLY A 66 9.84 -7.46 7.60
C GLY A 66 9.91 -7.32 6.09
N ALA A 67 9.02 -8.00 5.35
CA ALA A 67 8.96 -7.81 3.91
C ALA A 67 8.62 -6.35 3.60
N GLN A 68 9.31 -5.76 2.63
CA GLN A 68 9.17 -4.36 2.30
C GLN A 68 8.72 -4.17 0.86
N PHE A 69 7.90 -3.15 0.65
CA PHE A 69 7.36 -2.84 -0.67
C PHE A 69 7.36 -1.34 -0.89
N TYR A 70 7.57 -0.92 -2.14
CA TYR A 70 7.35 0.48 -2.53
C TYR A 70 5.86 0.71 -2.72
N VAL A 71 5.30 1.65 -1.96
CA VAL A 71 3.85 1.93 -2.10
C VAL A 71 3.52 2.58 -3.43
N LYS A 72 4.50 3.19 -4.09
CA LYS A 72 4.29 3.83 -5.39
C LYS A 72 4.04 2.84 -6.50
N THR A 73 4.62 1.66 -6.42
CA THR A 73 4.60 0.68 -7.50
C THR A 73 4.14 -0.71 -7.06
N GLY A 74 4.15 -0.99 -5.75
CA GLY A 74 3.92 -2.34 -5.24
C GLY A 74 5.12 -3.24 -5.35
N GLN A 75 6.24 -2.73 -5.86
CA GLN A 75 7.42 -3.55 -6.08
C GLN A 75 8.02 -4.03 -4.76
N ALA A 76 8.30 -5.32 -4.66
CA ALA A 76 8.94 -5.89 -3.50
C ALA A 76 10.41 -5.48 -3.45
N ILE A 77 10.87 -5.13 -2.25
CA ILE A 77 12.26 -4.82 -2.02
C ILE A 77 12.91 -6.09 -1.49
N THR A 78 13.85 -6.63 -2.27
CA THR A 78 14.58 -7.80 -1.84
C THR A 78 15.96 -7.38 -1.41
N GLY A 79 16.60 -8.15 -0.58
CA GLY A 79 17.99 -7.88 -0.26
C GLY A 79 18.36 -8.19 1.16
N ALA A 80 19.41 -7.51 1.60
CA ALA A 80 20.14 -7.84 2.81
C ALA A 80 19.30 -7.79 4.09
N LYS A 81 18.24 -7.02 4.09
CA LYS A 81 17.39 -6.92 5.29
C LYS A 81 16.63 -8.18 5.59
N MET A 82 16.47 -9.04 4.62
CA MET A 82 15.87 -10.34 4.80
C MET A 82 16.86 -11.35 5.37
N GLY A 83 18.05 -10.91 5.62
CA GLY A 83 19.12 -11.74 6.15
C GLY A 83 19.54 -12.80 5.16
N PHE A 84 19.89 -13.94 5.67
CA PHE A 84 20.34 -15.08 4.87
C PHE A 84 19.16 -15.92 4.35
N ILE A 85 17.97 -15.55 4.70
CA ILE A 85 16.77 -16.28 4.25
C ILE A 85 16.33 -15.72 2.93
N LYS A 86 16.37 -16.55 1.91
CA LYS A 86 15.83 -16.18 0.61
C LYS A 86 14.32 -16.30 0.67
N MET A 87 13.67 -15.18 0.67
CA MET A 87 12.22 -15.15 0.64
C MET A 87 11.76 -14.80 -0.75
N ASN A 88 10.92 -15.65 -1.32
CA ASN A 88 10.30 -15.35 -2.60
C ASN A 88 9.11 -14.44 -2.33
N VAL A 89 9.38 -13.15 -2.29
CA VAL A 89 8.35 -12.14 -2.07
C VAL A 89 7.94 -11.60 -3.43
N LYS A 90 6.67 -11.76 -3.77
CA LYS A 90 6.14 -11.23 -5.02
C LYS A 90 5.76 -9.77 -4.82
N ASP A 91 5.75 -9.02 -5.93
CA ASP A 91 5.29 -7.65 -5.91
C ASP A 91 3.83 -7.60 -5.50
N GLU A 92 3.44 -6.52 -4.84
CA GLU A 92 2.05 -6.26 -4.53
C GLU A 92 1.35 -5.65 -5.75
N GLU A 93 0.08 -5.97 -5.91
CA GLU A 93 -0.74 -5.31 -6.91
C GLU A 93 -0.88 -3.84 -6.54
N HIS A 94 -0.74 -2.94 -7.50
CA HIS A 94 -0.91 -1.52 -7.27
C HIS A 94 -2.12 -0.99 -8.04
N TYR A 95 -2.67 0.12 -7.57
CA TYR A 95 -3.88 0.72 -8.11
C TYR A 95 -3.64 2.19 -8.40
N SER A 96 -4.30 2.70 -9.45
CA SER A 96 -4.27 4.12 -9.75
C SER A 96 -5.05 4.89 -8.70
N VAL A 97 -4.56 6.05 -8.33
CA VAL A 97 -5.23 6.93 -7.37
C VAL A 97 -5.44 8.29 -8.02
N MET A 98 -6.62 8.85 -7.81
CA MET A 98 -6.96 10.17 -8.30
C MET A 98 -7.61 10.95 -7.18
N VAL A 99 -7.36 12.26 -7.13
CA VAL A 99 -8.01 13.15 -6.17
C VAL A 99 -8.88 14.13 -6.93
N GLU A 100 -10.15 14.21 -6.54
CA GLU A 100 -11.09 15.20 -7.08
C GLU A 100 -11.62 16.03 -5.91
N GLY A 101 -11.27 17.32 -5.87
CA GLY A 101 -11.62 18.13 -4.71
C GLY A 101 -10.98 17.57 -3.45
N THR A 102 -11.80 17.08 -2.52
CA THR A 102 -11.32 16.44 -1.31
C THR A 102 -11.51 14.92 -1.34
N ASP A 103 -12.00 14.37 -2.46
CA ASP A 103 -12.25 12.94 -2.58
C ASP A 103 -11.03 12.21 -3.10
N ILE A 104 -10.68 11.11 -2.44
CA ILE A 104 -9.65 10.19 -2.92
C ILE A 104 -10.34 9.03 -3.59
N LEU A 105 -9.99 8.78 -4.84
CA LEU A 105 -10.59 7.71 -5.64
C LEU A 105 -9.51 6.72 -6.05
N VAL A 106 -9.90 5.44 -6.06
CA VAL A 106 -9.01 4.35 -6.47
C VAL A 106 -9.59 3.69 -7.70
N GLY A 107 -8.74 3.44 -8.69
CA GLY A 107 -9.14 2.80 -9.91
C GLY A 107 -9.31 1.30 -9.72
N THR A 108 -10.42 0.78 -10.24
CA THR A 108 -10.66 -0.66 -10.29
C THR A 108 -10.18 -1.18 -11.63
N SER A 109 -9.67 -2.36 -11.67
CA SER A 109 -9.22 -2.97 -12.92
C SER A 109 -10.22 -3.97 -13.46
#